data_e17de89fc509dd696a972970bfa064fd
#
_entry.id   e17de89fc509dd696a972970bfa064fd
#
_cell.length_a   1.000
_cell.length_b   1.000
_cell.length_c   1.000
_cell.angle_alpha   90.00
_cell.angle_beta   90.00
_cell.angle_gamma   90.00
#
_symmetry.space_group_name_H-M   'P 1'
#
loop_
_entity.id
_entity.type
_entity.pdbx_description
1 polymer ?
#
loop_
_entity_poly.entity_id
_entity_poly.type
_entity_poly.pdbx_seq_one_letter_code
_entity_poly.pdbx_strand_id
1 'polypeptide(L)'
;MKYCKKCDQTKPFSEFHIKRQMKDGYAPYCKKCTSEYDRREHLGQMVFKKLIRNETHRQCRSCEQLFPADEFTTSGKYHTSYCKECASKKAFLRLLKRMGLSEEKYNQMVSDQNNLCFICKRPEVSGRRLAIDHDHNCCPSGRSCGNCVRGLICFKCNSALGAVNDDPQILLSMISYLQSYNYRLI
;
A
#
# COMPACT_ATOMS: atom_id res chain seq x y z
N MET A 1 43.63 7.41 1.74
CA MET A 1 43.47 6.56 2.93
C MET A 1 42.23 6.98 3.71
N LYS A 2 41.39 6.05 4.13
CA LYS A 2 40.17 6.28 4.92
C LYS A 2 40.09 5.34 6.11
N TYR A 3 39.65 5.85 7.22
CA TYR A 3 39.44 5.08 8.45
C TYR A 3 38.12 4.29 8.41
N CYS A 4 38.18 2.99 8.63
CA CYS A 4 37.03 2.12 8.71
C CYS A 4 36.50 2.07 10.16
N LYS A 5 35.32 2.61 10.40
CA LYS A 5 34.68 2.69 11.74
C LYS A 5 34.34 1.33 12.38
N LYS A 6 34.48 0.20 11.66
CA LYS A 6 34.09 -1.11 12.15
C LYS A 6 35.28 -1.99 12.54
N CYS A 7 36.37 -1.96 11.77
CA CYS A 7 37.58 -2.71 12.12
C CYS A 7 38.71 -1.82 12.67
N ASP A 8 38.42 -0.53 12.87
CA ASP A 8 39.33 0.49 13.44
C ASP A 8 40.69 0.58 12.71
N GLN A 9 40.67 0.35 11.37
CA GLN A 9 41.87 0.38 10.53
C GLN A 9 41.76 1.44 9.46
N THR A 10 42.85 2.14 9.18
CA THR A 10 42.99 3.04 8.03
C THR A 10 43.40 2.24 6.80
N LYS A 11 42.62 2.33 5.73
CA LYS A 11 42.79 1.58 4.49
C LYS A 11 42.75 2.48 3.26
N PRO A 12 43.25 2.04 2.11
CA PRO A 12 43.10 2.76 0.85
C PRO A 12 41.64 2.96 0.50
N PHE A 13 41.30 4.03 -0.23
CA PHE A 13 39.93 4.28 -0.70
C PHE A 13 39.38 3.16 -1.60
N SER A 14 40.23 2.42 -2.31
CA SER A 14 39.87 1.24 -3.11
C SER A 14 39.20 0.13 -2.29
N GLU A 15 39.45 0.06 -0.99
CA GLU A 15 38.84 -0.88 -0.06
C GLU A 15 37.42 -0.48 0.42
N PHE A 16 36.90 0.66 -0.04
CA PHE A 16 35.56 1.15 0.32
C PHE A 16 34.63 1.19 -0.90
N HIS A 17 33.33 0.98 -0.67
CA HIS A 17 32.33 1.21 -1.70
C HIS A 17 32.12 2.71 -1.91
N ILE A 18 31.92 3.11 -3.17
CA ILE A 18 31.57 4.50 -3.51
C ILE A 18 30.17 4.78 -2.99
N LYS A 19 30.01 5.88 -2.26
CA LYS A 19 28.72 6.36 -1.73
C LYS A 19 28.67 7.88 -1.87
N ARG A 20 28.19 8.34 -3.02
CA ARG A 20 28.17 9.78 -3.42
C ARG A 20 27.50 10.73 -2.45
N GLN A 21 26.63 10.21 -1.57
CA GLN A 21 25.93 10.99 -0.54
C GLN A 21 26.82 11.33 0.67
N MET A 22 28.01 10.74 0.79
CA MET A 22 28.94 11.01 1.87
C MET A 22 29.92 12.11 1.47
N LYS A 23 30.36 12.93 2.44
CA LYS A 23 31.27 14.08 2.21
C LYS A 23 32.55 13.73 1.44
N ASP A 24 33.08 12.52 1.67
CA ASP A 24 34.29 12.02 1.02
C ASP A 24 34.01 11.04 -0.14
N GLY A 25 32.73 10.83 -0.50
CA GLY A 25 32.30 9.97 -1.59
C GLY A 25 32.37 8.46 -1.32
N TYR A 26 32.70 8.02 -0.10
CA TYR A 26 32.90 6.60 0.24
C TYR A 26 32.12 6.16 1.45
N ALA A 27 31.75 4.87 1.50
CA ALA A 27 31.04 4.25 2.61
C ALA A 27 31.86 4.32 3.92
N PRO A 28 31.22 4.35 5.11
CA PRO A 28 31.93 4.46 6.40
C PRO A 28 32.66 3.17 6.81
N TYR A 29 32.35 2.04 6.18
CA TYR A 29 32.94 0.72 6.45
C TYR A 29 33.65 0.19 5.20
N CYS A 30 34.79 -0.52 5.38
CA CYS A 30 35.50 -1.15 4.26
C CYS A 30 34.66 -2.32 3.68
N LYS A 31 34.94 -2.70 2.43
CA LYS A 31 34.26 -3.77 1.69
C LYS A 31 34.17 -5.07 2.49
N LYS A 32 35.27 -5.49 3.16
CA LYS A 32 35.30 -6.68 4.01
C LYS A 32 34.31 -6.58 5.18
N CYS A 33 34.28 -5.46 5.90
CA CYS A 33 33.38 -5.25 7.02
C CYS A 33 31.92 -5.13 6.58
N THR A 34 31.66 -4.58 5.40
CA THR A 34 30.31 -4.52 4.81
C THR A 34 29.82 -5.92 4.46
N SER A 35 30.63 -6.73 3.79
CA SER A 35 30.25 -8.10 3.41
C SER A 35 30.09 -9.03 4.62
N GLU A 36 30.88 -8.86 5.69
CA GLU A 36 30.70 -9.62 6.94
C GLU A 36 29.44 -9.19 7.70
N TYR A 37 29.06 -7.90 7.65
CA TYR A 37 27.83 -7.41 8.24
C TYR A 37 26.61 -7.98 7.50
N ASP A 38 26.57 -7.86 6.19
CA ASP A 38 25.51 -8.39 5.36
C ASP A 38 25.36 -9.91 5.53
N ARG A 39 26.49 -10.63 5.63
CA ARG A 39 26.49 -12.08 5.87
C ARG A 39 25.95 -12.45 7.25
N ARG A 40 26.26 -11.70 8.33
CA ARG A 40 25.75 -11.96 9.68
C ARG A 40 24.26 -11.62 9.83
N GLU A 41 23.80 -10.51 9.28
CA GLU A 41 22.36 -10.20 9.26
C GLU A 41 21.56 -11.21 8.43
N HIS A 42 22.09 -11.66 7.30
CA HIS A 42 21.43 -12.69 6.48
C HIS A 42 21.50 -14.09 7.08
N LEU A 43 22.57 -14.47 7.81
CA LEU A 43 22.66 -15.77 8.47
C LEU A 43 21.89 -15.85 9.78
N GLY A 44 21.62 -14.72 10.45
CA GLY A 44 20.90 -14.68 11.74
C GLY A 44 19.37 -14.66 11.61
N GLN A 45 18.79 -14.35 10.45
CA GLN A 45 17.35 -14.08 10.34
C GLN A 45 16.63 -14.73 9.15
N MET A 46 17.30 -15.40 8.23
CA MET A 46 16.59 -16.04 7.10
C MET A 46 17.18 -17.42 6.76
N VAL A 47 16.67 -18.44 7.41
CA VAL A 47 16.49 -19.71 6.70
C VAL A 47 15.43 -19.41 5.63
N PHE A 48 15.85 -18.97 4.45
CA PHE A 48 14.96 -18.89 3.29
C PHE A 48 14.51 -20.32 2.98
N LYS A 49 13.32 -20.69 3.44
CA LYS A 49 12.65 -21.88 2.96
C LYS A 49 12.69 -21.82 1.44
N LYS A 50 13.40 -22.75 0.80
CA LYS A 50 13.46 -22.80 -0.67
C LYS A 50 12.05 -23.07 -1.18
N LEU A 51 11.39 -22.03 -1.67
CA LEU A 51 10.03 -22.14 -2.17
C LEU A 51 10.02 -22.98 -3.46
N ILE A 52 9.05 -23.86 -3.58
CA ILE A 52 8.82 -24.66 -4.79
C ILE A 52 8.41 -23.68 -5.91
N ARG A 53 9.16 -23.73 -7.02
CA ARG A 53 8.88 -22.93 -8.22
C ARG A 53 9.25 -23.77 -9.43
N ASN A 54 8.27 -24.27 -10.13
CA ASN A 54 8.43 -24.93 -11.41
C ASN A 54 7.57 -24.23 -12.47
N GLU A 55 7.51 -24.78 -13.68
CA GLU A 55 6.78 -24.18 -14.80
C GLU A 55 5.26 -24.12 -14.57
N THR A 56 4.71 -25.09 -13.84
CA THR A 56 3.27 -25.24 -13.65
C THR A 56 2.77 -24.77 -12.28
N HIS A 57 3.59 -24.92 -11.22
CA HIS A 57 3.19 -24.65 -9.84
C HIS A 57 4.20 -23.81 -9.08
N ARG A 58 3.70 -23.01 -8.14
CA ARG A 58 4.50 -22.14 -7.28
C ARG A 58 3.99 -22.19 -5.84
N GLN A 59 4.91 -22.18 -4.88
CA GLN A 59 4.56 -22.07 -3.47
C GLN A 59 4.43 -20.61 -3.05
N CYS A 60 3.31 -20.27 -2.43
CA CYS A 60 3.07 -18.93 -1.89
C CYS A 60 3.92 -18.69 -0.64
N ARG A 61 4.64 -17.58 -0.61
CA ARG A 61 5.52 -17.21 0.53
C ARG A 61 4.73 -16.87 1.81
N SER A 62 3.44 -16.56 1.71
CA SER A 62 2.63 -16.12 2.84
C SER A 62 1.84 -17.25 3.49
N CYS A 63 1.08 -18.04 2.70
CA CYS A 63 0.30 -19.17 3.19
C CYS A 63 1.02 -20.52 3.05
N GLU A 64 2.20 -20.53 2.43
CA GLU A 64 3.04 -21.72 2.15
C GLU A 64 2.36 -22.80 1.30
N GLN A 65 1.16 -22.57 0.79
CA GLN A 65 0.44 -23.50 -0.07
C GLN A 65 0.97 -23.46 -1.51
N LEU A 66 0.85 -24.59 -2.20
CA LEU A 66 1.21 -24.77 -3.59
C LEU A 66 0.00 -24.51 -4.49
N PHE A 67 0.16 -23.62 -5.47
CA PHE A 67 -0.86 -23.25 -6.42
C PHE A 67 -0.34 -23.29 -7.85
N PRO A 68 -1.20 -23.43 -8.85
CA PRO A 68 -0.86 -23.19 -10.25
C PRO A 68 -0.23 -21.81 -10.45
N ALA A 69 0.66 -21.68 -11.42
CA ALA A 69 1.42 -20.43 -11.64
C ALA A 69 0.52 -19.24 -11.99
N ASP A 70 -0.63 -19.47 -12.64
CA ASP A 70 -1.64 -18.46 -12.97
C ASP A 70 -2.39 -17.90 -11.75
N GLU A 71 -2.35 -18.60 -10.60
CA GLU A 71 -2.84 -18.07 -9.32
C GLU A 71 -1.91 -17.03 -8.67
N PHE A 72 -0.82 -16.66 -9.35
CA PHE A 72 0.07 -15.60 -8.93
C PHE A 72 -0.04 -14.40 -9.87
N THR A 73 -0.01 -13.19 -9.30
CA THR A 73 0.09 -11.97 -10.11
C THR A 73 1.46 -11.87 -10.76
N THR A 74 1.53 -11.23 -11.91
CA THR A 74 2.79 -10.97 -12.60
C THR A 74 3.28 -9.54 -12.37
N SER A 75 4.59 -9.34 -12.39
CA SER A 75 5.24 -8.04 -12.45
C SER A 75 6.22 -8.07 -13.61
N GLY A 76 5.81 -7.51 -14.75
CA GLY A 76 6.51 -7.69 -16.02
C GLY A 76 6.56 -9.17 -16.42
N LYS A 77 7.76 -9.70 -16.66
CA LYS A 77 7.98 -11.11 -17.02
C LYS A 77 7.97 -12.10 -15.86
N TYR A 78 7.86 -11.61 -14.61
CA TYR A 78 8.02 -12.45 -13.42
C TYR A 78 6.72 -12.55 -12.63
N HIS A 79 6.42 -13.75 -12.13
CA HIS A 79 5.37 -13.94 -11.14
C HIS A 79 5.81 -13.43 -9.77
N THR A 80 4.88 -12.86 -9.03
CA THR A 80 5.11 -12.45 -7.64
C THR A 80 5.34 -13.67 -6.73
N SER A 81 5.79 -13.43 -5.50
CA SER A 81 6.01 -14.50 -4.51
C SER A 81 4.76 -14.84 -3.69
N TYR A 82 3.63 -14.23 -3.98
CA TYR A 82 2.38 -14.38 -3.23
C TYR A 82 1.26 -14.79 -4.19
N CYS A 83 0.41 -15.74 -3.79
CA CYS A 83 -0.81 -16.02 -4.54
C CYS A 83 -1.73 -14.79 -4.55
N LYS A 84 -2.66 -14.74 -5.50
CA LYS A 84 -3.59 -13.59 -5.69
C LYS A 84 -4.30 -13.19 -4.39
N GLU A 85 -4.80 -14.16 -3.63
CA GLU A 85 -5.47 -13.92 -2.36
C GLU A 85 -4.54 -13.28 -1.33
N CYS A 86 -3.37 -13.86 -1.08
CA CYS A 86 -2.38 -13.31 -0.16
C CYS A 86 -1.87 -11.93 -0.61
N ALA A 87 -1.70 -11.72 -1.91
CA ALA A 87 -1.32 -10.42 -2.46
C ALA A 87 -2.41 -9.37 -2.21
N SER A 88 -3.70 -9.72 -2.42
CA SER A 88 -4.85 -8.87 -2.15
C SER A 88 -4.95 -8.52 -0.65
N LYS A 89 -4.81 -9.52 0.24
CA LYS A 89 -4.82 -9.28 1.70
C LYS A 89 -3.69 -8.34 2.12
N LYS A 90 -2.48 -8.56 1.61
CA LYS A 90 -1.32 -7.67 1.90
C LYS A 90 -1.51 -6.26 1.36
N ALA A 91 -2.11 -6.11 0.18
CA ALA A 91 -2.42 -4.80 -0.39
C ALA A 91 -3.46 -4.06 0.46
N PHE A 92 -4.48 -4.77 0.93
CA PHE A 92 -5.50 -4.23 1.81
C PHE A 92 -4.92 -3.78 3.16
N LEU A 93 -4.11 -4.59 3.82
CA LEU A 93 -3.45 -4.20 5.08
C LEU A 93 -2.55 -2.97 4.92
N ARG A 94 -1.86 -2.84 3.78
CA ARG A 94 -1.07 -1.64 3.45
C ARG A 94 -1.98 -0.42 3.25
N LEU A 95 -3.16 -0.60 2.62
CA LEU A 95 -4.15 0.46 2.49
C LEU A 95 -4.62 0.91 3.88
N LEU A 96 -5.03 0.00 4.76
CA LEU A 96 -5.46 0.32 6.12
C LEU A 96 -4.40 1.10 6.87
N LYS A 97 -3.15 0.64 6.84
CA LYS A 97 -2.02 1.36 7.45
C LYS A 97 -1.85 2.77 6.88
N ARG A 98 -2.00 2.94 5.57
CA ARG A 98 -1.94 4.26 4.91
C ARG A 98 -3.09 5.17 5.33
N MET A 99 -4.26 4.59 5.63
CA MET A 99 -5.45 5.29 6.07
C MET A 99 -5.53 5.46 7.59
N GLY A 100 -4.51 5.01 8.35
CA GLY A 100 -4.48 5.11 9.81
C GLY A 100 -5.53 4.26 10.51
N LEU A 101 -5.99 3.18 9.87
CA LEU A 101 -7.02 2.28 10.40
C LEU A 101 -6.43 0.92 10.77
N SER A 102 -6.96 0.31 11.84
CA SER A 102 -6.80 -1.11 12.11
C SER A 102 -7.82 -1.94 11.30
N GLU A 103 -7.58 -3.24 11.18
CA GLU A 103 -8.51 -4.17 10.51
C GLU A 103 -9.84 -4.26 11.29
N GLU A 104 -9.78 -4.25 12.62
CA GLU A 104 -10.95 -4.27 13.50
C GLU A 104 -11.82 -3.03 13.28
N LYS A 105 -11.19 -1.84 13.25
CA LYS A 105 -11.92 -0.58 13.03
C LYS A 105 -12.59 -0.55 11.66
N TYR A 106 -11.90 -1.02 10.63
CA TYR A 106 -12.48 -1.14 9.28
C TYR A 106 -13.68 -2.10 9.28
N ASN A 107 -13.55 -3.29 9.89
CA ASN A 107 -14.62 -4.28 9.97
C ASN A 107 -15.83 -3.75 10.78
N GLN A 108 -15.58 -2.97 11.82
CA GLN A 108 -16.64 -2.29 12.57
C GLN A 108 -17.41 -1.32 11.66
N MET A 109 -16.70 -0.49 10.86
CA MET A 109 -17.33 0.43 9.91
C MET A 109 -18.15 -0.32 8.84
N VAL A 110 -17.65 -1.46 8.34
CA VAL A 110 -18.39 -2.31 7.40
C VAL A 110 -19.69 -2.81 8.04
N SER A 111 -19.62 -3.27 9.29
CA SER A 111 -20.79 -3.75 10.05
C SER A 111 -21.80 -2.62 10.32
N ASP A 112 -21.34 -1.46 10.79
CA ASP A 112 -22.18 -0.30 11.09
C ASP A 112 -22.91 0.22 9.86
N GLN A 113 -22.30 0.06 8.68
CA GLN A 113 -22.88 0.44 7.40
C GLN A 113 -23.64 -0.70 6.68
N ASN A 114 -23.76 -1.90 7.32
CA ASN A 114 -24.35 -3.08 6.69
C ASN A 114 -23.72 -3.41 5.31
N ASN A 115 -22.41 -3.19 5.16
CA ASN A 115 -21.65 -3.32 3.91
C ASN A 115 -22.23 -2.47 2.75
N LEU A 116 -22.90 -1.36 3.05
CA LEU A 116 -23.48 -0.43 2.09
C LEU A 116 -22.69 0.88 2.06
N CYS A 117 -22.72 1.54 0.91
CA CYS A 117 -22.15 2.89 0.78
C CYS A 117 -22.79 3.86 1.78
N PHE A 118 -21.97 4.60 2.52
CA PHE A 118 -22.44 5.56 3.52
C PHE A 118 -23.34 6.66 2.92
N ILE A 119 -23.10 7.05 1.66
CA ILE A 119 -23.84 8.12 0.97
C ILE A 119 -25.12 7.58 0.34
N CYS A 120 -25.02 6.69 -0.66
CA CYS A 120 -26.18 6.28 -1.45
C CYS A 120 -26.93 5.05 -0.90
N LYS A 121 -26.45 4.46 0.20
CA LYS A 121 -27.02 3.27 0.87
C LYS A 121 -27.17 2.04 -0.05
N ARG A 122 -26.36 1.97 -1.12
CA ARG A 122 -26.36 0.87 -2.08
C ARG A 122 -25.07 0.04 -1.93
N PRO A 123 -25.06 -1.26 -2.30
CA PRO A 123 -23.85 -2.07 -2.31
C PRO A 123 -22.88 -1.59 -3.40
N GLU A 124 -21.60 -1.88 -3.21
CA GLU A 124 -20.61 -1.71 -4.28
C GLU A 124 -20.72 -2.86 -5.29
N VAL A 125 -21.03 -2.54 -6.53
CA VAL A 125 -21.32 -3.53 -7.58
C VAL A 125 -20.14 -3.84 -8.50
N SER A 126 -19.01 -3.13 -8.35
CA SER A 126 -17.84 -3.30 -9.21
C SER A 126 -16.94 -4.47 -8.80
N GLY A 127 -17.32 -5.27 -7.81
CA GLY A 127 -16.49 -6.33 -7.23
C GLY A 127 -15.32 -5.81 -6.36
N ARG A 128 -15.22 -4.50 -6.15
CA ARG A 128 -14.23 -3.87 -5.28
C ARG A 128 -14.76 -3.76 -3.86
N ARG A 129 -13.88 -3.48 -2.91
CA ARG A 129 -14.28 -3.03 -1.58
C ARG A 129 -14.77 -1.58 -1.64
N LEU A 130 -15.63 -1.20 -0.71
CA LEU A 130 -15.96 0.21 -0.49
C LEU A 130 -14.66 1.00 -0.25
N ALA A 131 -14.57 2.20 -0.81
CA ALA A 131 -13.46 3.10 -0.61
C ALA A 131 -13.50 3.70 0.81
N ILE A 132 -12.35 3.84 1.44
CA ILE A 132 -12.20 4.55 2.70
C ILE A 132 -12.11 6.03 2.36
N ASP A 133 -13.17 6.76 2.66
CA ASP A 133 -13.26 8.19 2.42
C ASP A 133 -12.73 8.97 3.63
N HIS A 134 -12.00 10.06 3.39
CA HIS A 134 -11.41 10.89 4.43
C HIS A 134 -11.40 12.37 4.03
N ASP A 135 -11.31 13.25 5.01
CA ASP A 135 -11.26 14.68 4.81
C ASP A 135 -9.91 15.13 4.23
N HIS A 136 -9.94 15.63 2.99
CA HIS A 136 -8.76 16.13 2.29
C HIS A 136 -8.26 17.47 2.85
N ASN A 137 -9.08 18.23 3.58
CA ASN A 137 -8.61 19.44 4.29
C ASN A 137 -7.75 19.07 5.49
N CYS A 138 -8.04 17.95 6.16
CA CYS A 138 -7.23 17.42 7.25
C CYS A 138 -5.96 16.74 6.72
N CYS A 139 -6.09 15.91 5.70
CA CYS A 139 -5.00 15.12 5.13
C CYS A 139 -5.02 15.22 3.58
N PRO A 140 -4.37 16.24 2.99
CA PRO A 140 -4.45 16.51 1.55
C PRO A 140 -3.71 15.49 0.67
N SER A 141 -2.86 14.66 1.25
CA SER A 141 -2.21 13.56 0.53
C SER A 141 -3.10 12.32 0.54
N GLY A 142 -2.87 11.37 -0.37
CA GLY A 142 -3.61 10.08 -0.38
C GLY A 142 -3.36 9.18 0.87
N ARG A 143 -3.14 9.81 2.03
CA ARG A 143 -2.99 9.19 3.36
C ARG A 143 -3.94 9.87 4.33
N SER A 144 -4.38 9.15 5.36
CA SER A 144 -5.21 9.68 6.43
C SER A 144 -4.51 9.53 7.79
N CYS A 145 -4.81 10.41 8.74
CA CYS A 145 -4.41 10.26 10.14
C CYS A 145 -5.27 9.23 10.91
N GLY A 146 -6.29 8.67 10.25
CA GLY A 146 -7.26 7.77 10.86
C GLY A 146 -8.45 8.48 11.51
N ASN A 147 -8.26 9.66 12.09
CA ASN A 147 -9.33 10.41 12.76
C ASN A 147 -10.22 11.20 11.80
N CYS A 148 -9.74 11.49 10.59
CA CYS A 148 -10.49 12.22 9.56
C CYS A 148 -11.21 11.29 8.57
N VAL A 149 -11.25 9.98 8.82
CA VAL A 149 -12.04 9.05 8.02
C VAL A 149 -13.52 9.33 8.23
N ARG A 150 -14.23 9.64 7.14
CA ARG A 150 -15.65 10.00 7.14
C ARG A 150 -16.57 8.78 7.03
N GLY A 151 -16.15 7.75 6.27
CA GLY A 151 -16.95 6.55 6.06
C GLY A 151 -16.42 5.67 4.94
N LEU A 152 -17.15 4.58 4.67
CA LEU A 152 -16.91 3.70 3.56
C LEU A 152 -17.92 3.99 2.45
N ILE A 153 -17.46 4.33 1.26
CA ILE A 153 -18.32 4.77 0.14
C ILE A 153 -18.03 3.97 -1.13
N CYS A 154 -19.03 3.83 -2.00
CA CYS A 154 -18.86 3.17 -3.28
C CYS A 154 -18.01 4.02 -4.25
N PHE A 155 -17.45 3.36 -5.26
CA PHE A 155 -16.63 4.03 -6.26
C PHE A 155 -17.34 5.22 -6.93
N LYS A 156 -18.63 5.09 -7.23
CA LYS A 156 -19.41 6.18 -7.87
C LYS A 156 -19.51 7.40 -6.98
N CYS A 157 -19.85 7.23 -5.70
CA CYS A 157 -19.94 8.34 -4.75
C CYS A 157 -18.58 8.97 -4.49
N ASN A 158 -17.53 8.16 -4.36
CA ASN A 158 -16.16 8.67 -4.19
C ASN A 158 -15.69 9.49 -5.41
N SER A 159 -16.01 9.03 -6.62
CA SER A 159 -15.68 9.78 -7.85
C SER A 159 -16.48 11.07 -7.97
N ALA A 160 -17.75 11.07 -7.54
CA ALA A 160 -18.60 12.27 -7.57
C ALA A 160 -18.07 13.35 -6.60
N LEU A 161 -17.70 12.97 -5.37
CA LEU A 161 -17.07 13.89 -4.41
C LEU A 161 -15.76 14.44 -4.95
N GLY A 162 -14.90 13.59 -5.50
CA GLY A 162 -13.63 14.02 -6.09
C GLY A 162 -13.82 14.97 -7.29
N ALA A 163 -14.86 14.75 -8.12
CA ALA A 163 -15.15 15.61 -9.28
C ALA A 163 -15.51 17.04 -8.89
N VAL A 164 -16.05 17.25 -7.68
CA VAL A 164 -16.40 18.55 -7.12
C VAL A 164 -15.44 19.03 -6.04
N ASN A 165 -14.29 18.39 -5.89
CA ASN A 165 -13.27 18.70 -4.87
C ASN A 165 -13.82 18.73 -3.44
N ASP A 166 -14.78 17.88 -3.11
CA ASP A 166 -15.48 17.84 -1.82
C ASP A 166 -16.18 19.16 -1.45
N ASP A 167 -16.48 20.02 -2.43
CA ASP A 167 -17.13 21.33 -2.20
C ASP A 167 -18.63 21.19 -1.99
N PRO A 168 -19.15 21.47 -0.77
CA PRO A 168 -20.59 21.38 -0.49
C PRO A 168 -21.43 22.38 -1.29
N GLN A 169 -20.87 23.55 -1.66
CA GLN A 169 -21.61 24.57 -2.39
C GLN A 169 -21.88 24.12 -3.82
N ILE A 170 -20.91 23.46 -4.46
CA ILE A 170 -21.11 22.87 -5.78
C ILE A 170 -22.19 21.77 -5.72
N LEU A 171 -22.14 20.90 -4.69
CA LEU A 171 -23.17 19.88 -4.50
C LEU A 171 -24.57 20.46 -4.30
N LEU A 172 -24.72 21.51 -3.50
CA LEU A 172 -25.99 22.22 -3.32
C LEU A 172 -26.47 22.85 -4.63
N SER A 173 -25.58 23.45 -5.42
CA SER A 173 -25.89 24.01 -6.74
C SER A 173 -26.34 22.91 -7.71
N MET A 174 -25.76 21.74 -7.70
CA MET A 174 -26.19 20.58 -8.48
C MET A 174 -27.59 20.11 -8.08
N ILE A 175 -27.92 20.09 -6.80
CA ILE A 175 -29.26 19.75 -6.30
C ILE A 175 -30.27 20.77 -6.83
N SER A 176 -30.00 22.05 -6.66
CA SER A 176 -30.87 23.15 -7.15
C SER A 176 -31.07 23.08 -8.63
N TYR A 177 -30.02 22.80 -9.41
CA TYR A 177 -30.11 22.61 -10.86
C TYR A 177 -31.08 21.49 -11.26
N LEU A 178 -30.94 20.30 -10.62
CA LEU A 178 -31.83 19.18 -10.90
C LEU A 178 -33.29 19.47 -10.52
N GLN A 179 -33.52 20.12 -9.38
CA GLN A 179 -34.84 20.50 -8.92
C GLN A 179 -35.49 21.51 -9.84
N SER A 180 -34.77 22.51 -10.33
CA SER A 180 -35.28 23.51 -11.24
C SER A 180 -35.76 22.94 -12.58
N TYR A 181 -35.16 21.84 -13.03
CA TYR A 181 -35.58 21.17 -14.26
C TYR A 181 -36.87 20.37 -14.07
N ASN A 182 -37.01 19.66 -12.94
CA ASN A 182 -38.18 18.84 -12.65
C ASN A 182 -39.47 19.69 -12.46
N TYR A 183 -39.34 20.92 -11.99
CA TYR A 183 -40.51 21.85 -11.89
C TYR A 183 -40.99 22.42 -13.24
N ARG A 184 -40.23 22.25 -14.35
CA ARG A 184 -40.62 22.67 -15.69
C ARG A 184 -41.43 21.61 -16.47
N LEU A 185 -41.51 20.39 -15.92
CA LEU A 185 -42.19 19.25 -16.56
C LEU A 185 -43.56 18.92 -15.92
N ILE A 186 -43.98 19.71 -14.91
CA ILE A 186 -45.30 19.68 -14.28
C ILE A 186 -46.06 20.97 -14.66
#